data_712eeccfddb835c759ef8f56e3ec239d
#
_entry.id   712eeccfddb835c759ef8f56e3ec239d
#
_cell.length_a   1.000
_cell.length_b   1.000
_cell.length_c   1.000
_cell.angle_alpha   90.00
_cell.angle_beta   90.00
_cell.angle_gamma   90.00
#
_symmetry.space_group_name_H-M   'P 1'
#
loop_
_entity.id
_entity.type
_entity.pdbx_description
1 polymer ?
#
loop_
_entity_poly.entity_id
_entity_poly.type
_entity_poly.pdbx_seq_one_letter_code
_entity_poly.pdbx_strand_id
1 'polypeptide(L)'
;MKKNLDINIAGQLFRVDEDAWEILKHYLDHVSARFRTEQGGDETLSDIEARIAEIFGGGKEPPTLVSKEMVTDMINIMGAPEDYYEDGPAAKNK
;
A
#
# COMPACT_ATOMS: atom_id res chain seq x y z
N MET A 1 -17.26 -13.25 10.91
CA MET A 1 -17.21 -13.38 9.47
C MET A 1 -16.58 -12.15 8.85
N LYS A 2 -15.63 -12.33 7.97
CA LYS A 2 -14.95 -11.20 7.37
C LYS A 2 -15.70 -10.68 6.17
N LYS A 3 -15.65 -9.39 6.00
CA LYS A 3 -16.21 -8.75 4.82
C LYS A 3 -15.10 -8.43 3.85
N ASN A 4 -15.47 -8.31 2.59
CA ASN A 4 -14.54 -7.90 1.56
C ASN A 4 -14.99 -6.56 1.01
N LEU A 5 -14.01 -5.77 0.61
CA LEU A 5 -14.24 -4.47 0.01
C LEU A 5 -13.63 -4.47 -1.37
N ASP A 6 -14.33 -3.85 -2.32
CA ASP A 6 -13.81 -3.71 -3.67
C ASP A 6 -13.03 -2.40 -3.73
N ILE A 7 -11.72 -2.53 -3.94
CA ILE A 7 -10.82 -1.37 -3.91
C ILE A 7 -10.13 -1.28 -5.25
N ASN A 8 -10.06 -0.08 -5.79
CA ASN A 8 -9.34 0.18 -7.03
C ASN A 8 -7.97 0.73 -6.68
N ILE A 9 -6.93 0.06 -7.15
CA ILE A 9 -5.56 0.52 -6.97
C ILE A 9 -4.90 0.56 -8.33
N ALA A 10 -4.47 1.74 -8.72
CA ALA A 10 -3.79 1.96 -10.01
C ALA A 10 -4.61 1.44 -11.18
N GLY A 11 -5.92 1.61 -11.10
CA GLY A 11 -6.81 1.21 -12.18
C GLY A 11 -7.18 -0.25 -12.18
N GLN A 12 -6.75 -1.00 -11.21
CA GLN A 12 -7.03 -2.43 -11.12
C GLN A 12 -7.90 -2.72 -9.92
N LEU A 13 -8.86 -3.60 -10.09
CA LEU A 13 -9.81 -3.93 -9.04
C LEU A 13 -9.26 -5.03 -8.15
N PHE A 14 -9.34 -4.80 -6.85
CA PHE A 14 -8.94 -5.79 -5.85
C PHE A 14 -10.06 -6.00 -4.87
N ARG A 15 -10.19 -7.23 -4.38
CA ARG A 15 -11.14 -7.55 -3.34
C ARG A 15 -10.34 -7.76 -2.07
N VAL A 16 -10.50 -6.84 -1.12
CA VAL A 16 -9.63 -6.75 0.04
C VAL A 16 -10.43 -7.12 1.29
N ASP A 17 -9.89 -8.04 2.09
CA ASP A 17 -10.52 -8.37 3.37
C ASP A 17 -10.58 -7.14 4.24
N GLU A 18 -11.61 -7.06 5.07
CA GLU A 18 -11.83 -5.87 5.88
C GLU A 18 -10.64 -5.56 6.77
N ASP A 19 -10.08 -6.58 7.43
CA ASP A 19 -8.93 -6.35 8.30
C ASP A 19 -7.70 -5.98 7.47
N ALA A 20 -7.58 -6.54 6.28
CA ALA A 20 -6.49 -6.17 5.39
C ALA A 20 -6.62 -4.72 4.94
N TRP A 21 -7.85 -4.30 4.69
CA TRP A 21 -8.09 -2.94 4.23
C TRP A 21 -7.70 -1.91 5.29
N GLU A 22 -7.94 -2.24 6.55
CA GLU A 22 -7.57 -1.31 7.60
C GLU A 22 -6.07 -1.04 7.61
N ILE A 23 -5.29 -2.09 7.43
CA ILE A 23 -3.84 -1.94 7.39
C ILE A 23 -3.42 -1.20 6.12
N LEU A 24 -3.99 -1.60 4.99
CA LEU A 24 -3.65 -1.00 3.71
C LEU A 24 -4.02 0.47 3.68
N LYS A 25 -5.20 0.81 4.17
CA LYS A 25 -5.65 2.19 4.18
C LYS A 25 -4.72 3.04 5.02
N HIS A 26 -4.32 2.52 6.17
CA HIS A 26 -3.42 3.25 7.05
C HIS A 26 -2.07 3.50 6.36
N TYR A 27 -1.56 2.48 5.68
CA TYR A 27 -0.32 2.61 4.95
C TYR A 27 -0.44 3.66 3.83
N LEU A 28 -1.52 3.58 3.06
CA LEU A 28 -1.72 4.53 1.97
C LEU A 28 -1.89 5.95 2.47
N ASP A 29 -2.57 6.12 3.61
CA ASP A 29 -2.73 7.45 4.19
C ASP A 29 -1.38 8.02 4.60
N HIS A 30 -0.53 7.20 5.18
CA HIS A 30 0.79 7.66 5.61
C HIS A 30 1.64 8.02 4.40
N VAL A 31 1.62 7.19 3.38
CA VAL A 31 2.39 7.47 2.17
C VAL A 31 1.87 8.74 1.50
N SER A 32 0.56 8.87 1.42
CA SER A 32 -0.05 10.02 0.80
C SER A 32 0.33 11.30 1.55
N ALA A 33 0.26 11.25 2.87
CA ALA A 33 0.61 12.42 3.67
C ALA A 33 2.08 12.78 3.49
N ARG A 34 2.93 11.79 3.33
CA ARG A 34 4.36 12.03 3.19
C ARG A 34 4.68 12.74 1.88
N PHE A 35 4.04 12.32 0.79
CA PHE A 35 4.42 12.82 -0.53
C PHE A 35 3.48 13.87 -1.10
N ARG A 36 2.36 14.12 -0.44
CA ARG A 36 1.34 15.01 -1.00
C ARG A 36 1.86 16.43 -1.21
N THR A 37 2.68 16.90 -0.28
CA THR A 37 3.17 18.27 -0.33
C THR A 37 4.48 18.42 -1.05
N GLU A 38 5.05 17.32 -1.54
CA GLU A 38 6.32 17.38 -2.21
C GLU A 38 6.13 17.61 -3.69
N GLN A 39 7.06 18.33 -4.28
CA GLN A 39 7.02 18.52 -5.70
C GLN A 39 7.22 17.18 -6.38
N GLY A 40 6.36 16.86 -7.31
CA GLY A 40 6.40 15.56 -7.95
C GLY A 40 5.80 14.46 -7.11
N GLY A 41 5.20 14.78 -5.98
CA GLY A 41 4.66 13.77 -5.10
C GLY A 41 3.53 12.98 -5.72
N ASP A 42 2.73 13.61 -6.58
CA ASP A 42 1.65 12.90 -7.25
C ASP A 42 2.19 11.77 -8.11
N GLU A 43 3.27 12.01 -8.81
CA GLU A 43 3.86 10.96 -9.62
C GLU A 43 4.43 9.86 -8.76
N THR A 44 5.05 10.24 -7.65
CA THR A 44 5.59 9.25 -6.73
C THR A 44 4.49 8.37 -6.17
N LEU A 45 3.37 8.99 -5.77
CA LEU A 45 2.24 8.22 -5.25
C LEU A 45 1.68 7.28 -6.31
N SER A 46 1.59 7.76 -7.54
CA SER A 46 1.10 6.94 -8.62
C SER A 46 2.01 5.73 -8.85
N ASP A 47 3.30 5.95 -8.80
CA ASP A 47 4.27 4.86 -8.94
C ASP A 47 4.14 3.86 -7.80
N ILE A 48 3.97 4.35 -6.59
CA ILE A 48 3.82 3.48 -5.44
C ILE A 48 2.56 2.64 -5.58
N GLU A 49 1.46 3.26 -5.98
CA GLU A 49 0.22 2.51 -6.16
C GLU A 49 0.36 1.47 -7.26
N ALA A 50 1.03 1.81 -8.34
CA ALA A 50 1.24 0.86 -9.42
C ALA A 50 2.05 -0.32 -8.93
N ARG A 51 3.06 -0.06 -8.11
CA ARG A 51 3.88 -1.12 -7.56
C ARG A 51 3.08 -2.01 -6.63
N ILE A 52 2.24 -1.41 -5.80
CA ILE A 52 1.39 -2.18 -4.90
C ILE A 52 0.46 -3.09 -5.71
N ALA A 53 -0.15 -2.54 -6.76
CA ALA A 53 -1.03 -3.34 -7.61
C ALA A 53 -0.27 -4.50 -8.24
N GLU A 54 0.95 -4.25 -8.64
CA GLU A 54 1.78 -5.29 -9.22
C GLU A 54 2.08 -6.40 -8.22
N ILE A 55 2.41 -6.00 -7.01
CA ILE A 55 2.72 -6.97 -5.95
C ILE A 55 1.50 -7.83 -5.64
N PHE A 56 0.34 -7.21 -5.53
CA PHE A 56 -0.89 -7.94 -5.23
C PHE A 56 -1.36 -8.78 -6.40
N GLY A 57 -1.35 -8.18 -7.60
CA GLY A 57 -1.95 -8.80 -8.77
C GLY A 57 -1.04 -9.76 -9.48
N GLY A 58 0.20 -9.34 -9.71
CA GLY A 58 1.23 -10.22 -10.20
C GLY A 58 0.86 -11.09 -11.37
N GLY A 59 0.05 -10.63 -12.29
CA GLY A 59 -0.37 -11.44 -13.42
C GLY A 59 -1.63 -12.24 -13.19
N LYS A 60 -2.22 -12.11 -12.03
CA LYS A 60 -3.50 -12.78 -11.74
C LYS A 60 -4.65 -12.01 -12.36
N GLU A 61 -5.74 -12.70 -12.60
CA GLU A 61 -6.91 -12.06 -13.17
C GLU A 61 -7.67 -11.32 -12.08
N PRO A 62 -8.13 -10.09 -12.37
CA PRO A 62 -8.94 -9.38 -11.39
C PRO A 62 -10.34 -9.97 -11.28
N PRO A 63 -10.98 -9.79 -10.15
CA PRO A 63 -10.44 -9.14 -8.98
C PRO A 63 -9.54 -10.08 -8.19
N THR A 64 -8.45 -9.55 -7.71
CA THR A 64 -7.52 -10.32 -6.90
C THR A 64 -7.92 -10.20 -5.45
N LEU A 65 -7.96 -11.31 -4.75
CA LEU A 65 -8.30 -11.31 -3.33
C LEU A 65 -7.05 -10.97 -2.52
N VAL A 66 -7.17 -9.98 -1.67
CA VAL A 66 -6.04 -9.50 -0.88
C VAL A 66 -6.31 -9.78 0.58
N SER A 67 -5.44 -10.54 1.19
CA SER A 67 -5.54 -10.88 2.60
C SER A 67 -4.63 -9.98 3.43
N LYS A 68 -4.84 -10.04 4.74
CA LYS A 68 -4.00 -9.30 5.67
C LYS A 68 -2.53 -9.64 5.49
N GLU A 69 -2.25 -10.91 5.25
CA GLU A 69 -0.86 -11.33 5.08
C GLU A 69 -0.25 -10.74 3.83
N MET A 70 -1.04 -10.65 2.76
CA MET A 70 -0.55 -10.04 1.54
C MET A 70 -0.21 -8.57 1.76
N VAL A 71 -1.03 -7.86 2.54
CA VAL A 71 -0.74 -6.47 2.83
C VAL A 71 0.52 -6.35 3.65
N THR A 72 0.69 -7.20 4.65
CA THR A 72 1.89 -7.16 5.47
C THR A 72 3.13 -7.45 4.64
N ASP A 73 3.04 -8.44 3.75
CA ASP A 73 4.15 -8.75 2.87
C ASP A 73 4.47 -7.59 1.95
N MET A 74 3.43 -6.94 1.43
CA MET A 74 3.62 -5.79 0.55
C MET A 74 4.36 -4.68 1.29
N ILE A 75 3.97 -4.41 2.53
CA ILE A 75 4.62 -3.37 3.32
C ILE A 75 6.08 -3.73 3.55
N ASN A 76 6.37 -5.00 3.79
CA ASN A 76 7.75 -5.44 3.98
C ASN A 76 8.58 -5.25 2.71
N ILE A 77 7.96 -5.48 1.56
CA ILE A 77 8.65 -5.32 0.29
C ILE A 77 8.88 -3.85 -0.03
N MET A 78 7.83 -3.04 0.16
CA MET A 78 7.89 -1.62 -0.18
C MET A 78 8.61 -0.81 0.86
N GLY A 79 8.57 -1.25 2.11
CA GLY A 79 9.08 -0.46 3.22
C GLY A 79 7.98 0.41 3.81
N ALA A 80 8.01 0.58 5.12
CA ALA A 80 7.04 1.42 5.81
C ALA A 80 7.31 2.88 5.45
N PRO A 81 6.29 3.75 5.50
CA PRO A 81 6.49 5.15 5.15
C PRO A 81 7.61 5.81 5.92
N GLU A 82 7.81 5.40 7.16
CA GLU A 82 8.89 5.97 7.96
C GLU A 82 10.26 5.68 7.38
N ASP A 83 10.37 4.60 6.62
CA ASP A 83 11.65 4.24 6.03
C ASP A 83 12.05 5.15 4.88
N TYR A 84 11.11 5.94 4.38
CA TYR A 84 11.40 6.89 3.33
C TYR A 84 12.03 8.16 3.88
N TYR A 85 12.01 8.33 5.20
CA TYR A 85 12.62 9.49 5.82
C TYR A 85 14.03 9.14 6.21
N GLU A 86 14.93 10.00 5.88
CA GLU A 86 16.28 9.70 6.18
C GLU A 86 16.61 9.76 7.62
N ASP A 87 15.96 10.65 8.31
CA ASP A 87 16.19 10.74 9.71
C ASP A 87 15.25 9.91 10.46
N GLY A 88 14.47 9.20 9.78
CA GLY A 88 13.51 8.42 10.45
C GLY A 88 14.16 7.41 11.27
N PRO A 89 14.94 7.36 11.56
CA PRO A 89 15.37 6.34 12.25
C PRO A 89 15.18 6.28 13.45
N ALA A 90 15.06 6.73 13.30
CA ALA A 90 15.19 6.42 14.09
C ALA A 90 14.57 5.56 14.48
N ALA A 91 14.28 5.76 14.24
CA ALA A 91 13.51 5.10 14.48
C ALA A 91 13.83 3.79 14.44
N LYS A 92 14.21 3.51 14.34
CA LYS A 92 14.18 2.32 14.21
C LYS A 92 14.65 1.54 15.12
N ASN A 93 14.78 1.95 15.42
CA ASN A 93 14.98 1.36 15.89
C ASN A 93 14.98 1.02 16.57
N LYS A 94 15.03 0.90 16.65
CA LYS A 94 14.83 0.56 17.11
C LYS A 94 14.80 0.47 17.47
#